data_2463a6d20c3185d41a5d3b3770cd512b
#
_entry.id   2463a6d20c3185d41a5d3b3770cd512b
#
_cell.length_a   1.000
_cell.length_b   1.000
_cell.length_c   1.000
_cell.angle_alpha   90.00
_cell.angle_beta   90.00
_cell.angle_gamma   90.00
#
_symmetry.space_group_name_H-M   'P 1'
#
loop_
_entity.id
_entity.type
_entity.pdbx_description
1 polymer ?
#
loop_
_entity_poly.entity_id
_entity_poly.type
_entity_poly.pdbx_seq_one_letter_code
_entity_poly.pdbx_strand_id
1 'polypeptide(L)'
;DLTQFHKRFYRGDRMIVSIVGDVDRAQANEIVQVLLQQIPESGPSIPILPELARSPVEPLEQREIQIPFDSQQAHIAMGMTAIARNNPDYFPLLVGNYILGGGGFVSRLVSEVREKRGLAYSVFSYFAPGKETGIFQSGLQTKNDQAALALEVMSSTIGKFIADGPTSAELIAAKSNLVNGYPLRIDNNRKLLDNVSSIAWNDLPLDTMEVWTKQVEAVTLEQVTAAFQKYLAMDRMKIVVLGAQSKSTR
;
A
#
# COMPACT_ATOMS: atom_id res chain seq x y z
N ASP A 1 1.96 -7.91 30.29
CA ASP A 1 2.48 -7.25 29.05
C ASP A 1 1.42 -6.42 28.33
N LEU A 2 0.25 -6.97 27.93
CA LEU A 2 -0.81 -6.22 27.24
C LEU A 2 -1.34 -5.03 28.05
N THR A 3 -1.59 -5.21 29.34
CA THR A 3 -2.07 -4.14 30.23
C THR A 3 -1.04 -3.01 30.35
N GLN A 4 0.24 -3.33 30.43
CA GLN A 4 1.31 -2.35 30.49
C GLN A 4 1.44 -1.60 29.15
N PHE A 5 1.35 -2.32 28.02
CA PHE A 5 1.33 -1.73 26.68
C PHE A 5 0.16 -0.76 26.55
N HIS A 6 -1.05 -1.19 26.89
CA HIS A 6 -2.24 -0.34 26.83
C HIS A 6 -2.06 0.95 27.64
N LYS A 7 -1.70 0.84 28.94
CA LYS A 7 -1.49 2.01 29.82
C LYS A 7 -0.40 2.95 29.30
N ARG A 8 0.61 2.43 28.59
CA ARG A 8 1.72 3.22 28.07
C ARG A 8 1.38 3.98 26.80
N PHE A 9 0.60 3.35 25.90
CA PHE A 9 0.39 3.86 24.54
C PHE A 9 -0.98 4.46 24.30
N TYR A 10 -2.02 4.04 25.04
CA TYR A 10 -3.39 4.56 24.91
C TYR A 10 -3.61 5.68 25.90
N ARG A 11 -3.34 6.92 25.47
CA ARG A 11 -3.38 8.12 26.32
C ARG A 11 -3.95 9.30 25.55
N GLY A 12 -4.56 10.26 26.29
CA GLY A 12 -5.18 11.44 25.72
C GLY A 12 -4.19 12.35 24.98
N ASP A 13 -2.96 12.50 25.49
CA ASP A 13 -1.89 13.31 24.88
C ASP A 13 -1.39 12.77 23.52
N ARG A 14 -1.86 11.61 23.12
CA ARG A 14 -1.49 10.96 21.84
C ARG A 14 -2.67 10.63 20.97
N MET A 15 -3.86 10.99 21.39
CA MET A 15 -5.09 10.61 20.69
C MET A 15 -5.46 11.66 19.64
N ILE A 16 -5.84 11.17 18.48
CA ILE A 16 -6.51 11.96 17.44
C ILE A 16 -7.95 11.49 17.39
N VAL A 17 -8.90 12.40 17.54
CA VAL A 17 -10.32 12.11 17.42
C VAL A 17 -10.84 12.74 16.15
N SER A 18 -11.34 11.92 15.25
CA SER A 18 -12.00 12.35 14.02
C SER A 18 -13.49 12.12 14.13
N ILE A 19 -14.28 13.13 13.83
CA ILE A 19 -15.75 13.07 13.90
C ILE A 19 -16.32 13.55 12.57
N VAL A 20 -17.24 12.79 12.00
CA VAL A 20 -18.00 13.15 10.81
C VAL A 20 -19.47 12.81 11.04
N GLY A 21 -20.34 13.79 10.91
CA GLY A 21 -21.78 13.62 11.13
C GLY A 21 -22.49 14.95 11.36
N ASP A 22 -23.76 14.88 11.73
CA ASP A 22 -24.58 16.04 12.11
C ASP A 22 -24.28 16.41 13.57
N VAL A 23 -23.13 17.05 13.76
CA VAL A 23 -22.64 17.51 15.08
C VAL A 23 -22.02 18.89 14.94
N ASP A 24 -22.34 19.75 15.86
CA ASP A 24 -21.64 21.02 16.02
C ASP A 24 -20.36 20.90 16.87
N ARG A 25 -19.61 21.99 17.01
CA ARG A 25 -18.36 21.98 17.74
C ARG A 25 -18.55 21.73 19.24
N ALA A 26 -19.64 22.20 19.83
CA ALA A 26 -19.92 21.99 21.25
C ALA A 26 -20.21 20.51 21.52
N GLN A 27 -21.07 19.89 20.73
CA GLN A 27 -21.38 18.47 20.77
C GLN A 27 -20.12 17.61 20.53
N ALA A 28 -19.29 17.96 19.56
CA ALA A 28 -18.03 17.27 19.30
C ALA A 28 -17.10 17.34 20.54
N ASN A 29 -17.00 18.49 21.18
CA ASN A 29 -16.21 18.64 22.40
C ASN A 29 -16.77 17.79 23.56
N GLU A 30 -18.10 17.73 23.74
CA GLU A 30 -18.72 16.86 24.75
C GLU A 30 -18.39 15.39 24.51
N ILE A 31 -18.49 14.93 23.26
CA ILE A 31 -18.13 13.55 22.87
C ILE A 31 -16.66 13.27 23.24
N VAL A 32 -15.75 14.19 22.90
CA VAL A 32 -14.33 14.04 23.22
C VAL A 32 -14.10 14.00 24.75
N GLN A 33 -14.76 14.85 25.51
CA GLN A 33 -14.65 14.84 26.99
C GLN A 33 -15.09 13.51 27.57
N VAL A 34 -16.21 12.93 27.11
CA VAL A 34 -16.69 11.62 27.55
C VAL A 34 -15.68 10.51 27.22
N LEU A 35 -15.11 10.53 26.02
CA LEU A 35 -14.09 9.56 25.60
C LEU A 35 -12.83 9.64 26.47
N LEU A 36 -12.41 10.86 26.84
CA LEU A 36 -11.19 11.08 27.61
C LEU A 36 -11.34 10.70 29.10
N GLN A 37 -12.55 10.67 29.66
CA GLN A 37 -12.77 10.34 31.08
C GLN A 37 -12.20 8.99 31.52
N GLN A 38 -12.09 8.03 30.61
CA GLN A 38 -11.61 6.68 30.88
C GLN A 38 -10.17 6.41 30.37
N ILE A 39 -9.54 7.42 29.78
CA ILE A 39 -8.22 7.31 29.19
C ILE A 39 -7.25 8.17 30.00
N PRO A 40 -6.08 7.63 30.43
CA PRO A 40 -5.08 8.43 31.11
C PRO A 40 -4.67 9.64 30.27
N GLU A 41 -4.63 10.83 30.86
CA GLU A 41 -4.25 12.06 30.17
C GLU A 41 -2.80 11.98 29.64
N SER A 42 -1.90 11.42 30.46
CA SER A 42 -0.48 11.26 30.15
C SER A 42 0.08 9.99 30.80
N GLY A 43 1.32 9.64 30.53
CA GLY A 43 1.95 8.45 31.11
C GLY A 43 3.48 8.43 30.92
N PRO A 44 4.12 7.28 31.19
CA PRO A 44 5.58 7.13 31.03
C PRO A 44 6.07 7.49 29.65
N SER A 45 7.33 7.91 29.56
CA SER A 45 7.97 8.22 28.28
C SER A 45 7.87 7.02 27.32
N ILE A 46 7.64 7.32 26.05
CA ILE A 46 7.59 6.31 25.01
C ILE A 46 9.00 6.17 24.44
N PRO A 47 9.46 4.93 24.22
CA PRO A 47 10.74 4.72 23.55
C PRO A 47 10.72 5.35 22.17
N ILE A 48 11.80 6.04 21.81
CA ILE A 48 12.03 6.44 20.42
C ILE A 48 12.24 5.15 19.63
N LEU A 49 11.35 4.92 18.66
CA LEU A 49 11.51 3.78 17.77
C LEU A 49 12.67 4.04 16.80
N PRO A 50 13.47 3.02 16.46
CA PRO A 50 14.50 3.19 15.45
C PRO A 50 13.86 3.51 14.09
N GLU A 51 14.56 4.30 13.28
CA GLU A 51 14.14 4.53 11.89
C GLU A 51 14.06 3.20 11.14
N LEU A 52 13.02 3.05 10.34
CA LEU A 52 12.88 1.87 9.48
C LEU A 52 13.89 1.96 8.34
N ALA A 53 14.84 1.04 8.34
CA ALA A 53 15.83 0.95 7.28
C ALA A 53 15.18 0.62 5.92
N ARG A 54 15.76 1.13 4.86
CA ARG A 54 15.43 0.67 3.51
C ARG A 54 15.77 -0.81 3.36
N SER A 55 14.95 -1.54 2.61
CA SER A 55 15.26 -2.94 2.26
C SER A 55 16.65 -3.02 1.63
N PRO A 56 17.54 -3.89 2.12
CA PRO A 56 18.89 -4.01 1.58
C PRO A 56 18.87 -4.63 0.17
N VAL A 57 19.94 -4.39 -0.59
CA VAL A 57 20.21 -5.15 -1.81
C VAL A 57 20.75 -6.52 -1.38
N GLU A 58 20.13 -7.57 -1.85
CA GLU A 58 20.52 -8.95 -1.50
C GLU A 58 20.49 -9.87 -2.73
N PRO A 59 21.36 -10.89 -2.78
CA PRO A 59 21.24 -11.96 -3.78
C PRO A 59 19.87 -12.64 -3.72
N LEU A 60 19.41 -13.21 -4.84
CA LEU A 60 18.11 -13.87 -4.91
C LEU A 60 17.93 -14.94 -3.85
N GLU A 61 18.97 -15.73 -3.59
CA GLU A 61 18.97 -16.82 -2.61
C GLU A 61 18.71 -16.36 -1.17
N GLN A 62 19.00 -15.09 -0.86
CA GLN A 62 18.81 -14.51 0.48
C GLN A 62 17.47 -13.76 0.61
N ARG A 63 16.85 -13.37 -0.50
CA ARG A 63 15.61 -12.63 -0.50
C ARG A 63 14.39 -13.45 -0.96
N GLU A 64 14.59 -14.65 -1.50
CA GLU A 64 13.54 -15.61 -1.83
C GLU A 64 13.43 -16.68 -0.76
N ILE A 65 12.27 -16.77 -0.13
CA ILE A 65 11.96 -17.71 0.94
C ILE A 65 10.89 -18.67 0.43
N GLN A 66 11.25 -19.95 0.34
CA GLN A 66 10.33 -21.03 0.01
C GLN A 66 9.84 -21.68 1.30
N ILE A 67 8.53 -21.69 1.52
CA ILE A 67 7.89 -22.31 2.68
C ILE A 67 7.06 -23.50 2.20
N PRO A 68 7.54 -24.75 2.34
CA PRO A 68 6.76 -25.93 1.98
C PRO A 68 5.50 -26.00 2.85
N PHE A 69 4.36 -26.13 2.20
CA PHE A 69 3.08 -26.28 2.88
C PHE A 69 2.16 -27.18 2.03
N ASP A 70 1.49 -28.12 2.69
CA ASP A 70 0.55 -29.04 2.02
C ASP A 70 -0.75 -28.30 1.68
N SER A 71 -0.78 -27.72 0.50
CA SER A 71 -1.93 -27.00 -0.05
C SER A 71 -2.07 -27.27 -1.55
N GLN A 72 -3.26 -27.08 -2.07
CA GLN A 72 -3.53 -27.19 -3.53
C GLN A 72 -3.03 -25.97 -4.32
N GLN A 73 -2.72 -24.88 -3.64
CA GLN A 73 -2.31 -23.61 -4.23
C GLN A 73 -1.05 -23.07 -3.57
N ALA A 74 -0.20 -22.47 -4.38
CA ALA A 74 0.90 -21.65 -3.90
C ALA A 74 0.46 -20.19 -3.73
N HIS A 75 0.89 -19.57 -2.65
CA HIS A 75 0.75 -18.15 -2.39
C HIS A 75 2.10 -17.47 -2.59
N ILE A 76 2.15 -16.49 -3.44
CA ILE A 76 3.35 -15.71 -3.72
C ILE A 76 3.13 -14.29 -3.25
N ALA A 77 4.04 -13.80 -2.42
CA ALA A 77 4.10 -12.42 -2.00
C ALA A 77 5.49 -11.84 -2.30
N MET A 78 5.53 -10.63 -2.81
CA MET A 78 6.75 -9.88 -3.10
C MET A 78 6.61 -8.48 -2.54
N GLY A 79 7.64 -7.94 -1.88
CA GLY A 79 7.53 -6.58 -1.35
C GLY A 79 8.84 -6.03 -0.82
N MET A 80 8.82 -4.73 -0.54
CA MET A 80 9.93 -3.98 0.05
C MET A 80 9.43 -2.74 0.77
N THR A 81 10.28 -2.11 1.56
CA THR A 81 9.99 -0.79 2.14
C THR A 81 9.85 0.25 1.03
N ALA A 82 8.90 1.17 1.19
CA ALA A 82 8.58 2.20 0.22
C ALA A 82 8.53 3.60 0.85
N ILE A 83 7.41 4.31 0.78
CA ILE A 83 7.31 5.73 1.11
C ILE A 83 6.40 6.00 2.30
N ALA A 84 6.60 7.15 2.95
CA ALA A 84 5.63 7.76 3.83
C ALA A 84 4.46 8.36 3.04
N ARG A 85 3.30 8.53 3.72
CA ARG A 85 2.08 9.07 3.08
C ARG A 85 2.21 10.53 2.64
N ASN A 86 3.01 11.31 3.34
CA ASN A 86 3.27 12.72 3.05
C ASN A 86 4.39 12.95 2.02
N ASN A 87 4.91 11.88 1.40
CA ASN A 87 5.96 11.98 0.40
C ASN A 87 5.44 12.70 -0.87
N PRO A 88 6.20 13.63 -1.47
CA PRO A 88 5.78 14.36 -2.68
C PRO A 88 5.56 13.44 -3.89
N ASP A 89 6.22 12.29 -3.94
CA ASP A 89 6.06 11.30 -5.03
C ASP A 89 4.87 10.35 -4.80
N TYR A 90 4.02 10.61 -3.78
CA TYR A 90 2.85 9.77 -3.50
C TYR A 90 1.89 9.64 -4.69
N PHE A 91 1.52 10.75 -5.34
CA PHE A 91 0.56 10.72 -6.45
C PHE A 91 1.13 10.06 -7.71
N PRO A 92 2.39 10.29 -8.13
CA PRO A 92 3.03 9.48 -9.17
C PRO A 92 3.01 7.99 -8.89
N LEU A 93 3.31 7.57 -7.65
CA LEU A 93 3.28 6.15 -7.25
C LEU A 93 1.84 5.60 -7.19
N LEU A 94 0.87 6.39 -6.73
CA LEU A 94 -0.55 6.00 -6.72
C LEU A 94 -1.07 5.73 -8.12
N VAL A 95 -0.84 6.66 -9.06
CA VAL A 95 -1.27 6.53 -10.46
C VAL A 95 -0.54 5.40 -11.15
N GLY A 96 0.78 5.30 -10.98
CA GLY A 96 1.57 4.22 -11.54
C GLY A 96 1.16 2.86 -11.02
N ASN A 97 0.88 2.73 -9.72
CA ASN A 97 0.39 1.47 -9.16
C ASN A 97 -1.01 1.09 -9.65
N TYR A 98 -1.89 2.07 -9.90
CA TYR A 98 -3.17 1.79 -10.53
C TYR A 98 -2.99 1.07 -11.88
N ILE A 99 -2.02 1.51 -12.68
CA ILE A 99 -1.68 0.89 -13.97
C ILE A 99 -1.00 -0.48 -13.77
N LEU A 100 -0.09 -0.59 -12.79
CA LEU A 100 0.68 -1.82 -12.57
C LEU A 100 -0.19 -2.97 -12.07
N GLY A 101 -0.91 -2.79 -10.96
CA GLY A 101 -1.65 -3.90 -10.34
C GLY A 101 -2.83 -3.47 -9.45
N GLY A 102 -3.02 -2.15 -9.22
CA GLY A 102 -4.09 -1.62 -8.38
C GLY A 102 -5.41 -1.36 -9.10
N GLY A 103 -5.40 -1.28 -10.42
CA GLY A 103 -6.58 -1.00 -11.25
C GLY A 103 -7.47 -2.20 -11.59
N GLY A 104 -7.25 -3.34 -10.95
CA GLY A 104 -8.02 -4.56 -11.23
C GLY A 104 -7.80 -5.03 -12.67
N PHE A 105 -8.88 -5.33 -13.40
CA PHE A 105 -8.84 -5.91 -14.75
C PHE A 105 -8.10 -5.09 -15.81
N VAL A 106 -7.94 -3.79 -15.61
CA VAL A 106 -7.21 -2.94 -16.57
C VAL A 106 -5.73 -2.81 -16.25
N SER A 107 -5.24 -3.50 -15.22
CA SER A 107 -3.84 -3.43 -14.80
C SER A 107 -2.94 -4.40 -15.57
N ARG A 108 -1.65 -4.04 -15.71
CA ARG A 108 -0.66 -4.87 -16.41
C ARG A 108 -0.48 -6.24 -15.78
N LEU A 109 -0.47 -6.33 -14.45
CA LEU A 109 -0.33 -7.62 -13.76
C LEU A 109 -1.49 -8.55 -14.08
N VAL A 110 -2.73 -8.04 -14.06
CA VAL A 110 -3.90 -8.88 -14.42
C VAL A 110 -3.82 -9.30 -15.89
N SER A 111 -3.49 -8.38 -16.80
CA SER A 111 -3.34 -8.71 -18.22
C SER A 111 -2.26 -9.77 -18.46
N GLU A 112 -1.07 -9.63 -17.86
CA GLU A 112 0.06 -10.54 -18.12
C GLU A 112 -0.07 -11.90 -17.42
N VAL A 113 -0.53 -11.91 -16.17
CA VAL A 113 -0.57 -13.13 -15.35
C VAL A 113 -1.87 -13.89 -15.56
N ARG A 114 -3.02 -13.18 -15.55
CA ARG A 114 -4.33 -13.81 -15.62
C ARG A 114 -4.84 -13.96 -17.04
N GLU A 115 -4.97 -12.86 -17.80
CA GLU A 115 -5.68 -12.89 -19.08
C GLU A 115 -4.89 -13.61 -20.17
N LYS A 116 -3.60 -13.28 -20.29
CA LYS A 116 -2.75 -13.88 -21.34
C LYS A 116 -2.29 -15.30 -21.03
N ARG A 117 -2.16 -15.67 -19.75
CA ARG A 117 -1.52 -16.92 -19.33
C ARG A 117 -2.36 -17.82 -18.44
N GLY A 118 -3.44 -17.32 -17.85
CA GLY A 118 -4.31 -18.11 -16.96
C GLY A 118 -3.61 -18.62 -15.70
N LEU A 119 -2.52 -17.94 -15.26
CA LEU A 119 -1.69 -18.44 -14.16
C LEU A 119 -2.32 -18.18 -12.78
N ALA A 120 -3.12 -17.12 -12.65
CA ALA A 120 -3.75 -16.76 -11.38
C ALA A 120 -5.14 -16.20 -11.60
N TYR A 121 -6.05 -16.43 -10.64
CA TYR A 121 -7.36 -15.79 -10.64
C TYR A 121 -7.27 -14.32 -10.17
N SER A 122 -6.41 -14.07 -9.19
CA SER A 122 -6.17 -12.73 -8.65
C SER A 122 -4.67 -12.47 -8.58
N VAL A 123 -4.28 -11.32 -9.08
CA VAL A 123 -2.94 -10.74 -8.93
C VAL A 123 -3.09 -9.26 -8.70
N PHE A 124 -2.27 -8.70 -7.82
CA PHE A 124 -2.38 -7.30 -7.40
C PHE A 124 -1.03 -6.70 -7.06
N SER A 125 -0.99 -5.38 -7.02
CA SER A 125 0.04 -4.62 -6.31
C SER A 125 -0.57 -3.42 -5.61
N TYR A 126 0.06 -2.98 -4.53
CA TYR A 126 -0.32 -1.76 -3.83
C TYR A 126 0.86 -1.14 -3.09
N PHE A 127 0.77 0.16 -2.87
CA PHE A 127 1.53 0.87 -1.86
C PHE A 127 0.67 1.03 -0.61
N ALA A 128 1.20 0.64 0.54
CA ALA A 128 0.63 0.95 1.85
C ALA A 128 1.57 1.95 2.55
N PRO A 129 1.42 3.25 2.24
CA PRO A 129 2.27 4.27 2.83
C PRO A 129 1.95 4.42 4.33
N GLY A 130 2.99 4.41 5.16
CA GLY A 130 2.86 4.68 6.59
C GLY A 130 3.08 6.15 6.92
N LYS A 131 3.06 6.48 8.21
CA LYS A 131 3.38 7.83 8.70
C LYS A 131 4.86 8.18 8.44
N GLU A 132 5.77 7.27 8.77
CA GLU A 132 7.22 7.42 8.60
C GLU A 132 7.70 6.78 7.30
N THR A 133 7.37 5.51 7.14
CA THR A 133 7.64 4.74 5.94
C THR A 133 6.52 3.73 5.72
N GLY A 134 6.41 3.22 4.51
CA GLY A 134 5.41 2.23 4.14
C GLY A 134 6.04 1.08 3.37
N ILE A 135 5.20 0.31 2.71
CA ILE A 135 5.61 -0.82 1.89
C ILE A 135 5.01 -0.74 0.49
N PHE A 136 5.74 -1.30 -0.47
CA PHE A 136 5.18 -1.82 -1.72
C PHE A 136 5.00 -3.31 -1.57
N GLN A 137 3.86 -3.82 -1.99
CA GLN A 137 3.57 -5.24 -2.02
C GLN A 137 2.87 -5.63 -3.32
N SER A 138 3.24 -6.79 -3.85
CA SER A 138 2.55 -7.50 -4.93
C SER A 138 2.33 -8.94 -4.52
N GLY A 139 1.26 -9.55 -5.00
CA GLY A 139 0.96 -10.94 -4.66
C GLY A 139 -0.03 -11.59 -5.61
N LEU A 140 -0.02 -12.91 -5.60
CA LEU A 140 -0.94 -13.76 -6.35
C LEU A 140 -1.11 -15.14 -5.69
N GLN A 141 -2.14 -15.86 -6.14
CA GLN A 141 -2.33 -17.28 -5.84
C GLN A 141 -2.40 -18.06 -7.14
N THR A 142 -1.71 -19.19 -7.20
CA THR A 142 -1.60 -20.02 -8.38
C THR A 142 -1.57 -21.51 -8.01
N LYS A 143 -1.64 -22.40 -8.99
CA LYS A 143 -1.38 -23.83 -8.77
C LYS A 143 0.09 -24.06 -8.42
N ASN A 144 0.37 -25.07 -7.59
CA ASN A 144 1.73 -25.37 -7.14
C ASN A 144 2.71 -25.62 -8.30
N ASP A 145 2.29 -26.32 -9.34
CA ASP A 145 3.10 -26.62 -10.51
C ASP A 145 3.36 -25.39 -11.40
N GLN A 146 2.59 -24.33 -11.24
CA GLN A 146 2.72 -23.08 -12.00
C GLN A 146 3.42 -21.95 -11.20
N ALA A 147 3.77 -22.18 -9.93
CA ALA A 147 4.28 -21.14 -9.05
C ALA A 147 5.54 -20.45 -9.57
N ALA A 148 6.51 -21.21 -10.08
CA ALA A 148 7.74 -20.66 -10.62
C ALA A 148 7.48 -19.75 -11.84
N LEU A 149 6.64 -20.18 -12.76
CA LEU A 149 6.27 -19.40 -13.95
C LEU A 149 5.48 -18.13 -13.55
N ALA A 150 4.54 -18.26 -12.60
CA ALA A 150 3.75 -17.13 -12.13
C ALA A 150 4.62 -16.07 -11.44
N LEU A 151 5.59 -16.48 -10.63
CA LEU A 151 6.58 -15.60 -10.02
C LEU A 151 7.44 -14.90 -11.07
N GLU A 152 7.93 -15.62 -12.06
CA GLU A 152 8.73 -15.08 -13.16
C GLU A 152 7.97 -14.00 -13.94
N VAL A 153 6.71 -14.30 -14.35
CA VAL A 153 5.86 -13.36 -15.09
C VAL A 153 5.55 -12.13 -14.26
N MET A 154 5.19 -12.28 -12.98
CA MET A 154 4.94 -11.16 -12.06
C MET A 154 6.19 -10.30 -11.90
N SER A 155 7.35 -10.90 -11.63
CA SER A 155 8.63 -10.19 -11.44
C SER A 155 9.06 -9.47 -12.72
N SER A 156 8.96 -10.11 -13.88
CA SER A 156 9.27 -9.49 -15.17
C SER A 156 8.35 -8.31 -15.48
N THR A 157 7.06 -8.43 -15.18
CA THR A 157 6.09 -7.35 -15.40
C THR A 157 6.40 -6.15 -14.52
N ILE A 158 6.70 -6.36 -13.24
CA ILE A 158 7.10 -5.30 -12.30
C ILE A 158 8.43 -4.67 -12.76
N GLY A 159 9.43 -5.47 -13.08
CA GLY A 159 10.74 -4.99 -13.52
C GLY A 159 10.66 -4.13 -14.78
N LYS A 160 9.87 -4.55 -15.77
CA LYS A 160 9.61 -3.76 -16.98
C LYS A 160 8.89 -2.46 -16.66
N PHE A 161 7.91 -2.46 -15.75
CA PHE A 161 7.23 -1.24 -15.37
C PHE A 161 8.16 -0.24 -14.67
N ILE A 162 9.06 -0.73 -13.81
CA ILE A 162 10.10 0.11 -13.19
C ILE A 162 11.03 0.73 -14.25
N ALA A 163 11.46 -0.06 -15.24
CA ALA A 163 12.39 0.39 -16.26
C ALA A 163 11.76 1.39 -17.26
N ASP A 164 10.60 1.02 -17.79
CA ASP A 164 10.00 1.67 -18.95
C ASP A 164 8.91 2.69 -18.58
N GLY A 165 8.32 2.57 -17.38
CA GLY A 165 7.14 3.34 -16.97
C GLY A 165 5.86 2.95 -17.72
N PRO A 166 4.79 3.76 -17.57
CA PRO A 166 3.54 3.58 -18.29
C PRO A 166 3.57 4.19 -19.70
N THR A 167 2.67 3.76 -20.55
CA THR A 167 2.37 4.43 -21.82
C THR A 167 1.44 5.64 -21.60
N SER A 168 1.42 6.56 -22.58
CA SER A 168 0.49 7.71 -22.53
C SER A 168 -0.97 7.29 -22.46
N ALA A 169 -1.36 6.23 -23.17
CA ALA A 169 -2.72 5.72 -23.17
C ALA A 169 -3.11 5.17 -21.77
N GLU A 170 -2.22 4.41 -21.13
CA GLU A 170 -2.44 3.89 -19.77
C GLU A 170 -2.54 5.03 -18.75
N LEU A 171 -1.68 6.05 -18.85
CA LEU A 171 -1.72 7.20 -17.94
C LEU A 171 -3.04 7.97 -18.07
N ILE A 172 -3.51 8.26 -19.28
CA ILE A 172 -4.78 8.94 -19.54
C ILE A 172 -5.94 8.14 -18.96
N ALA A 173 -5.99 6.84 -19.24
CA ALA A 173 -7.04 5.95 -18.75
C ALA A 173 -7.03 5.86 -17.21
N ALA A 174 -5.87 5.71 -16.59
CA ALA A 174 -5.73 5.64 -15.13
C ALA A 174 -6.19 6.93 -14.45
N LYS A 175 -5.76 8.09 -14.95
CA LYS A 175 -6.18 9.40 -14.43
C LYS A 175 -7.68 9.59 -14.54
N SER A 176 -8.26 9.29 -15.71
CA SER A 176 -9.71 9.35 -15.93
C SER A 176 -10.48 8.47 -14.93
N ASN A 177 -10.07 7.22 -14.74
CA ASN A 177 -10.72 6.31 -13.79
C ASN A 177 -10.60 6.78 -12.33
N LEU A 178 -9.41 7.23 -11.92
CA LEU A 178 -9.16 7.70 -10.57
C LEU A 178 -9.97 8.97 -10.24
N VAL A 179 -9.99 9.94 -11.16
CA VAL A 179 -10.69 11.22 -10.98
C VAL A 179 -12.21 11.00 -11.01
N ASN A 180 -12.74 10.29 -12.02
CA ASN A 180 -14.18 10.03 -12.12
C ASN A 180 -14.69 9.11 -11.01
N GLY A 181 -13.86 8.23 -10.48
CA GLY A 181 -14.20 7.37 -9.35
C GLY A 181 -14.05 8.04 -7.97
N TYR A 182 -13.46 9.23 -7.90
CA TYR A 182 -13.18 9.89 -6.62
C TYR A 182 -14.44 10.21 -5.80
N PRO A 183 -15.55 10.71 -6.37
CA PRO A 183 -16.77 10.95 -5.60
C PRO A 183 -17.26 9.70 -4.84
N LEU A 184 -17.09 8.52 -5.42
CA LEU A 184 -17.45 7.25 -4.75
C LEU A 184 -16.56 6.89 -3.56
N ARG A 185 -15.44 7.60 -3.36
CA ARG A 185 -14.52 7.41 -2.22
C ARG A 185 -14.87 8.28 -1.02
N ILE A 186 -15.80 9.24 -1.20
CA ILE A 186 -16.21 10.21 -0.19
C ILE A 186 -17.74 10.38 -0.12
N ASP A 187 -18.52 9.43 -0.62
CA ASP A 187 -19.98 9.53 -0.83
C ASP A 187 -20.81 9.28 0.45
N ASN A 188 -20.18 8.93 1.56
CA ASN A 188 -20.87 8.71 2.84
C ASN A 188 -19.97 9.02 4.04
N ASN A 189 -20.61 9.17 5.22
CA ASN A 189 -19.92 9.56 6.45
C ASN A 189 -18.79 8.60 6.85
N ARG A 190 -18.92 7.30 6.59
CA ARG A 190 -17.87 6.33 6.90
C ARG A 190 -16.61 6.60 6.08
N LYS A 191 -16.76 6.76 4.78
CA LYS A 191 -15.63 7.05 3.89
C LYS A 191 -15.03 8.43 4.15
N LEU A 192 -15.87 9.43 4.46
CA LEU A 192 -15.38 10.75 4.91
C LEU A 192 -14.58 10.63 6.19
N LEU A 193 -15.06 9.89 7.19
CA LEU A 193 -14.35 9.65 8.45
C LEU A 193 -13.00 8.96 8.21
N ASP A 194 -12.94 7.93 7.37
CA ASP A 194 -11.70 7.24 7.04
C ASP A 194 -10.68 8.20 6.38
N ASN A 195 -11.12 9.09 5.49
CA ASN A 195 -10.26 10.11 4.87
C ASN A 195 -9.78 11.16 5.89
N VAL A 196 -10.69 11.73 6.69
CA VAL A 196 -10.34 12.73 7.72
C VAL A 196 -9.37 12.14 8.73
N SER A 197 -9.59 10.90 9.18
CA SER A 197 -8.69 10.20 10.09
C SER A 197 -7.32 9.95 9.47
N SER A 198 -7.27 9.59 8.18
CA SER A 198 -6.02 9.41 7.45
C SER A 198 -5.24 10.73 7.29
N ILE A 199 -5.93 11.83 7.01
CA ILE A 199 -5.33 13.17 6.93
C ILE A 199 -4.69 13.54 8.27
N ALA A 200 -5.44 13.42 9.36
CA ALA A 200 -4.97 13.75 10.70
C ALA A 200 -3.82 12.84 11.16
N TRP A 201 -3.92 11.52 10.91
CA TRP A 201 -2.88 10.56 11.29
C TRP A 201 -1.55 10.78 10.57
N ASN A 202 -1.61 11.15 9.28
CA ASN A 202 -0.42 11.31 8.45
C ASN A 202 0.09 12.76 8.38
N ASP A 203 -0.44 13.66 9.20
CA ASP A 203 -0.09 15.10 9.23
C ASP A 203 -0.20 15.75 7.83
N LEU A 204 -1.25 15.41 7.07
CA LEU A 204 -1.49 15.95 5.74
C LEU A 204 -2.20 17.31 5.81
N PRO A 205 -2.08 18.16 4.78
CA PRO A 205 -2.86 19.39 4.66
C PRO A 205 -4.37 19.13 4.74
N LEU A 206 -5.11 20.03 5.40
CA LEU A 206 -6.55 19.86 5.59
C LEU A 206 -7.35 19.88 4.27
N ASP A 207 -6.82 20.54 3.26
CA ASP A 207 -7.39 20.60 1.89
C ASP A 207 -7.06 19.37 1.03
N THR A 208 -6.44 18.32 1.60
CA THR A 208 -6.02 17.12 0.86
C THR A 208 -7.14 16.52 0.03
N MET A 209 -8.38 16.46 0.55
CA MET A 209 -9.51 15.93 -0.21
C MET A 209 -9.93 16.83 -1.37
N GLU A 210 -9.85 18.14 -1.19
CA GLU A 210 -10.24 19.14 -2.20
C GLU A 210 -9.27 19.19 -3.38
N VAL A 211 -7.98 19.00 -3.10
CA VAL A 211 -6.92 19.04 -4.12
C VAL A 211 -6.60 17.69 -4.74
N TRP A 212 -7.17 16.59 -4.21
CA TRP A 212 -6.79 15.22 -4.58
C TRP A 212 -6.90 14.95 -6.10
N THR A 213 -8.02 15.31 -6.71
CA THR A 213 -8.24 15.11 -8.16
C THR A 213 -7.27 15.93 -8.99
N LYS A 214 -7.00 17.17 -8.60
CA LYS A 214 -6.01 18.05 -9.27
C LYS A 214 -4.60 17.45 -9.19
N GLN A 215 -4.23 16.88 -8.05
CA GLN A 215 -2.93 16.22 -7.89
C GLN A 215 -2.81 14.98 -8.80
N VAL A 216 -3.87 14.17 -8.93
CA VAL A 216 -3.89 13.04 -9.87
C VAL A 216 -3.79 13.54 -11.31
N GLU A 217 -4.54 14.57 -11.69
CA GLU A 217 -4.51 15.16 -13.04
C GLU A 217 -3.15 15.74 -13.41
N ALA A 218 -2.42 16.28 -12.45
CA ALA A 218 -1.10 16.87 -12.66
C ALA A 218 0.02 15.84 -12.91
N VAL A 219 -0.19 14.55 -12.58
CA VAL A 219 0.84 13.52 -12.74
C VAL A 219 1.25 13.34 -14.21
N THR A 220 2.57 13.31 -14.47
CA THR A 220 3.13 13.06 -15.81
C THR A 220 3.76 11.67 -15.94
N LEU A 221 4.08 11.26 -17.18
CA LEU A 221 4.77 9.98 -17.45
C LEU A 221 6.15 9.94 -16.80
N GLU A 222 6.88 11.04 -16.92
CA GLU A 222 8.24 11.20 -16.39
C GLU A 222 8.22 11.07 -14.86
N GLN A 223 7.24 11.70 -14.20
CA GLN A 223 7.08 11.61 -12.75
C GLN A 223 6.79 10.18 -12.30
N VAL A 224 5.91 9.44 -13.00
CA VAL A 224 5.64 8.04 -12.66
C VAL A 224 6.89 7.19 -12.81
N THR A 225 7.55 7.29 -13.96
CA THR A 225 8.77 6.51 -14.24
C THR A 225 9.88 6.81 -13.23
N ALA A 226 10.16 8.11 -12.98
CA ALA A 226 11.17 8.52 -12.02
C ALA A 226 10.85 8.07 -10.60
N ALA A 227 9.58 8.16 -10.15
CA ALA A 227 9.16 7.71 -8.83
C ALA A 227 9.32 6.19 -8.67
N PHE A 228 8.92 5.39 -9.66
CA PHE A 228 9.10 3.94 -9.61
C PHE A 228 10.59 3.55 -9.57
N GLN A 229 11.44 4.16 -10.40
CA GLN A 229 12.88 3.92 -10.38
C GLN A 229 13.56 4.35 -9.08
N LYS A 230 13.06 5.41 -8.44
CA LYS A 230 13.61 5.94 -7.19
C LYS A 230 13.30 5.06 -5.98
N TYR A 231 12.09 4.51 -5.91
CA TYR A 231 11.59 3.83 -4.72
C TYR A 231 11.55 2.32 -4.84
N LEU A 232 11.50 1.75 -6.05
CA LEU A 232 11.43 0.31 -6.25
C LEU A 232 12.70 -0.22 -6.94
N ALA A 233 13.20 -1.35 -6.45
CA ALA A 233 14.32 -2.06 -7.04
C ALA A 233 14.11 -3.57 -6.86
N MET A 234 14.20 -4.31 -7.96
CA MET A 234 13.93 -5.75 -7.95
C MET A 234 14.87 -6.55 -7.03
N ASP A 235 16.12 -6.10 -6.90
CA ASP A 235 17.15 -6.70 -6.05
C ASP A 235 16.97 -6.41 -4.55
N ARG A 236 16.01 -5.57 -4.18
CA ARG A 236 15.64 -5.26 -2.78
C ARG A 236 14.31 -5.89 -2.36
N MET A 237 13.57 -6.49 -3.30
CA MET A 237 12.28 -7.10 -2.99
C MET A 237 12.48 -8.46 -2.33
N LYS A 238 11.94 -8.62 -1.13
CA LYS A 238 11.77 -9.95 -0.51
C LYS A 238 10.64 -10.69 -1.21
N ILE A 239 10.83 -11.98 -1.41
CA ILE A 239 9.88 -12.87 -2.07
C ILE A 239 9.59 -14.02 -1.11
N VAL A 240 8.32 -14.31 -0.91
CA VAL A 240 7.87 -15.47 -0.14
C VAL A 240 6.95 -16.30 -1.01
N VAL A 241 7.27 -17.59 -1.12
CA VAL A 241 6.45 -18.59 -1.82
C VAL A 241 6.02 -19.65 -0.81
N LEU A 242 4.74 -19.71 -0.52
CA LEU A 242 4.15 -20.67 0.40
C LEU A 242 3.35 -21.72 -0.40
N GLY A 243 3.57 -23.00 -0.15
CA GLY A 243 2.78 -24.11 -0.71
C GLY A 243 3.39 -24.79 -1.94
N ALA A 244 4.25 -24.11 -2.71
CA ALA A 244 4.95 -24.76 -3.81
C ALA A 244 5.89 -25.85 -3.27
N GLN A 245 5.80 -27.07 -3.78
CA GLN A 245 6.76 -28.11 -3.45
C GLN A 245 8.13 -27.69 -3.97
N SER A 246 9.14 -27.66 -3.09
CA SER A 246 10.53 -27.56 -3.54
C SER A 246 10.79 -28.69 -4.52
N LYS A 247 11.35 -28.38 -5.71
CA LYS A 247 11.88 -29.42 -6.57
C LYS A 247 12.88 -30.20 -5.74
N SER A 248 12.48 -31.39 -5.26
CA SER A 248 13.41 -32.35 -4.69
C SER A 248 14.47 -32.61 -5.76
N THR A 249 15.66 -32.10 -5.55
CA THR A 249 16.85 -32.49 -6.33
C THR A 249 17.04 -33.97 -6.07
N ARG A 250 16.63 -34.81 -7.05
CA ARG A 250 17.04 -36.19 -7.14
C ARG A 250 18.39 -36.26 -7.80
#